data_b7ae68383bea2c8942b8579e64eadf0d
#
_entry.id   b7ae68383bea2c8942b8579e64eadf0d
#
_cell.length_a   1.000
_cell.length_b   1.000
_cell.length_c   1.000
_cell.angle_alpha   90.00
_cell.angle_beta   90.00
_cell.angle_gamma   90.00
#
_symmetry.space_group_name_H-M   'P 1'
#
loop_
_entity.id
_entity.type
_entity.pdbx_description
1 polymer ?
#
loop_
_entity_poly.entity_id
_entity_poly.type
_entity_poly.pdbx_seq_one_letter_code
_entity_poly.pdbx_strand_id
1 'polypeptide(L)'
;ISLLADIGVDYCLMLDFTPEISRLTAREFMTQLLKERYQVKYLVIGYDHRFGHNRSEGFEDYVRYGKEIGIEVIRAKAYTSNIEIGNEPNIPISSSLIRKLLHEGEVSLAAHCLKYEYFLDGIVVGGYQVGRKIGFPTANLRVDDPDKLIPADGVYAVWVTFDGETYMGMLNIGVRPTIDNGPNRTIEVNILHFHSDIYDKFIRLTFVKRTRPELKFSSIDELITQLHKDAEETETILKK
;
A
#
# COMPACT_ATOMS: atom_id res chain seq x y z
N ILE A 1 1.75 11.56 -0.54
CA ILE A 1 2.68 12.63 -0.99
C ILE A 1 4.12 12.14 -0.93
N SER A 2 4.58 11.48 0.18
CA SER A 2 5.97 11.02 0.33
C SER A 2 6.48 10.20 -0.87
N LEU A 3 5.71 9.21 -1.34
CA LEU A 3 6.09 8.41 -2.51
C LEU A 3 6.29 9.23 -3.80
N LEU A 4 5.55 10.34 -3.97
CA LEU A 4 5.75 11.25 -5.10
C LEU A 4 7.07 12.03 -4.96
N ALA A 5 7.40 12.45 -3.75
CA ALA A 5 8.68 13.10 -3.47
C ALA A 5 9.88 12.15 -3.71
N ASP A 6 9.75 10.89 -3.29
CA ASP A 6 10.80 9.86 -3.44
C ASP A 6 11.14 9.57 -4.91
N ILE A 7 10.19 9.73 -5.83
CA ILE A 7 10.41 9.59 -7.28
C ILE A 7 10.76 10.90 -7.98
N GLY A 8 11.00 11.99 -7.22
CA GLY A 8 11.49 13.26 -7.75
C GLY A 8 10.40 14.19 -8.31
N VAL A 9 9.15 14.06 -7.85
CA VAL A 9 8.09 15.02 -8.18
C VAL A 9 8.28 16.30 -7.35
N ASP A 10 8.51 17.42 -8.00
CA ASP A 10 8.77 18.71 -7.34
C ASP A 10 7.51 19.32 -6.70
N TYR A 11 6.36 19.17 -7.36
CA TYR A 11 5.09 19.75 -6.91
C TYR A 11 3.95 18.74 -7.02
N CYS A 12 3.15 18.62 -5.97
CA CYS A 12 1.91 17.85 -5.95
C CYS A 12 0.75 18.80 -5.70
N LEU A 13 -0.11 18.96 -6.71
CA LEU A 13 -1.32 19.76 -6.60
C LEU A 13 -2.50 18.85 -6.25
N MET A 14 -3.07 19.02 -5.07
CA MET A 14 -4.33 18.39 -4.70
C MET A 14 -5.48 19.25 -5.22
N LEU A 15 -6.26 18.70 -6.15
CA LEU A 15 -7.39 19.36 -6.75
C LEU A 15 -8.68 18.76 -6.17
N ASP A 16 -9.46 19.58 -5.45
CA ASP A 16 -10.76 19.15 -4.96
C ASP A 16 -11.69 18.85 -6.14
N PHE A 17 -12.20 17.63 -6.19
CA PHE A 17 -13.09 17.19 -7.26
C PHE A 17 -14.52 17.66 -6.97
N THR A 18 -14.75 18.96 -7.16
CA THR A 18 -16.05 19.61 -6.94
C THR A 18 -17.05 19.28 -8.06
N PRO A 19 -18.37 19.50 -7.84
CA PRO A 19 -19.39 19.34 -8.87
C PRO A 19 -19.12 20.19 -10.12
N GLU A 20 -18.51 21.37 -9.98
CA GLU A 20 -18.13 22.24 -11.09
C GLU A 20 -17.05 21.58 -11.94
N ILE A 21 -15.98 21.09 -11.30
CA ILE A 21 -14.87 20.39 -12.00
C ILE A 21 -15.37 19.11 -12.66
N SER A 22 -16.25 18.35 -12.00
CA SER A 22 -16.79 17.09 -12.53
C SER A 22 -17.62 17.24 -13.80
N ARG A 23 -18.15 18.44 -14.06
CA ARG A 23 -18.97 18.77 -15.25
C ARG A 23 -18.15 19.25 -16.43
N LEU A 24 -16.87 19.61 -16.22
CA LEU A 24 -16.00 20.08 -17.30
C LEU A 24 -15.79 18.97 -18.32
N THR A 25 -15.97 19.30 -19.60
CA THR A 25 -15.48 18.47 -20.70
C THR A 25 -13.95 18.41 -20.66
N ALA A 26 -13.32 17.45 -21.34
CA ALA A 26 -11.88 17.37 -21.39
C ALA A 26 -11.25 18.66 -21.95
N ARG A 27 -11.88 19.25 -22.98
CA ARG A 27 -11.43 20.54 -23.55
C ARG A 27 -11.47 21.67 -22.54
N GLU A 28 -12.58 21.82 -21.82
CA GLU A 28 -12.74 22.86 -20.78
C GLU A 28 -11.75 22.66 -19.64
N PHE A 29 -11.56 21.44 -19.16
CA PHE A 29 -10.57 21.11 -18.13
C PHE A 29 -9.15 21.49 -18.60
N MET A 30 -8.76 21.11 -19.82
CA MET A 30 -7.45 21.44 -20.37
C MET A 30 -7.25 22.95 -20.53
N THR A 31 -8.27 23.67 -20.98
CA THR A 31 -8.18 25.11 -21.22
C THR A 31 -8.18 25.88 -19.90
N GLN A 32 -9.22 25.74 -19.09
CA GLN A 32 -9.44 26.57 -17.91
C GLN A 32 -8.48 26.26 -16.77
N LEU A 33 -8.25 24.96 -16.51
CA LEU A 33 -7.40 24.54 -15.39
C LEU A 33 -5.95 24.36 -15.83
N LEU A 34 -5.69 23.51 -16.82
CA LEU A 34 -4.30 23.17 -17.13
C LEU A 34 -3.59 24.35 -17.81
N LYS A 35 -4.21 25.02 -18.77
CA LYS A 35 -3.57 26.11 -19.50
C LYS A 35 -3.64 27.44 -18.79
N GLU A 36 -4.85 27.93 -18.48
CA GLU A 36 -5.06 29.28 -17.97
C GLU A 36 -4.62 29.41 -16.51
N ARG A 37 -5.03 28.44 -15.65
CA ARG A 37 -4.76 28.53 -14.22
C ARG A 37 -3.35 28.04 -13.86
N TYR A 38 -2.90 26.90 -14.41
CA TYR A 38 -1.63 26.25 -14.02
C TYR A 38 -0.53 26.39 -15.06
N GLN A 39 -0.79 26.99 -16.22
CA GLN A 39 0.18 27.25 -17.28
C GLN A 39 0.97 26.00 -17.73
N VAL A 40 0.30 24.85 -17.73
CA VAL A 40 0.86 23.56 -18.13
C VAL A 40 1.36 23.64 -19.57
N LYS A 41 2.57 23.16 -19.82
CA LYS A 41 3.18 23.06 -21.15
C LYS A 41 3.14 21.63 -21.69
N TYR A 42 3.29 20.63 -20.81
CA TYR A 42 3.29 19.21 -21.16
C TYR A 42 2.25 18.48 -20.33
N LEU A 43 1.42 17.67 -20.97
CA LEU A 43 0.43 16.82 -20.32
C LEU A 43 0.75 15.36 -20.61
N VAL A 44 1.23 14.62 -19.61
CA VAL A 44 1.47 13.18 -19.73
C VAL A 44 0.23 12.41 -19.27
N ILE A 45 -0.30 11.54 -20.11
CA ILE A 45 -1.53 10.77 -19.86
C ILE A 45 -1.19 9.28 -19.88
N GLY A 46 -1.69 8.52 -18.91
CA GLY A 46 -1.62 7.06 -18.90
C GLY A 46 -2.24 6.45 -20.17
N TYR A 47 -1.76 5.29 -20.58
CA TYR A 47 -2.13 4.67 -21.86
C TYR A 47 -3.65 4.39 -22.00
N ASP A 48 -4.35 4.17 -20.88
CA ASP A 48 -5.78 3.86 -20.78
C ASP A 48 -6.59 4.93 -20.03
N HIS A 49 -5.94 6.01 -19.61
CA HIS A 49 -6.59 7.04 -18.80
C HIS A 49 -7.47 7.95 -19.67
N ARG A 50 -8.68 8.23 -19.16
CA ARG A 50 -9.63 9.18 -19.74
C ARG A 50 -10.13 10.13 -18.67
N PHE A 51 -10.25 11.41 -19.03
CA PHE A 51 -10.79 12.46 -18.18
C PHE A 51 -11.81 13.31 -18.93
N GLY A 52 -12.45 14.23 -18.22
CA GLY A 52 -13.57 15.03 -18.71
C GLY A 52 -14.91 14.39 -18.41
N HIS A 53 -15.97 15.22 -18.46
CA HIS A 53 -17.34 14.77 -18.21
C HIS A 53 -17.72 13.64 -19.18
N ASN A 54 -18.33 12.56 -18.66
CA ASN A 54 -18.75 11.36 -19.41
C ASN A 54 -17.60 10.54 -20.03
N ARG A 55 -16.33 10.94 -19.92
CA ARG A 55 -15.14 10.25 -20.49
C ARG A 55 -15.32 9.83 -21.97
N SER A 56 -16.03 10.66 -22.74
CA SER A 56 -16.34 10.40 -24.15
C SER A 56 -15.13 10.60 -25.07
N GLU A 57 -14.25 11.55 -24.69
CA GLU A 57 -13.06 11.90 -25.44
C GLU A 57 -11.93 10.90 -25.17
N GLY A 58 -11.06 10.73 -26.16
CA GLY A 58 -9.89 9.87 -26.09
C GLY A 58 -8.58 10.63 -26.31
N PHE A 59 -7.48 9.89 -26.37
CA PHE A 59 -6.13 10.47 -26.48
C PHE A 59 -5.99 11.40 -27.69
N GLU A 60 -6.54 11.03 -28.85
CA GLU A 60 -6.44 11.85 -30.07
C GLU A 60 -7.18 13.19 -29.95
N ASP A 61 -8.29 13.21 -29.20
CA ASP A 61 -8.99 14.45 -28.85
C ASP A 61 -8.13 15.35 -27.98
N TYR A 62 -7.47 14.79 -26.96
CA TYR A 62 -6.57 15.54 -26.10
C TYR A 62 -5.38 16.11 -26.86
N VAL A 63 -4.81 15.36 -27.82
CA VAL A 63 -3.75 15.86 -28.71
C VAL A 63 -4.24 17.04 -29.55
N ARG A 64 -5.46 16.93 -30.11
CA ARG A 64 -6.07 18.01 -30.90
C ARG A 64 -6.28 19.27 -30.04
N TYR A 65 -6.90 19.13 -28.87
CA TYR A 65 -7.11 20.25 -27.93
C TYR A 65 -5.78 20.85 -27.48
N GLY A 66 -4.81 20.02 -27.15
CA GLY A 66 -3.46 20.48 -26.77
C GLY A 66 -2.81 21.35 -27.83
N LYS A 67 -2.89 20.97 -29.11
CA LYS A 67 -2.37 21.77 -30.23
C LYS A 67 -3.06 23.15 -30.33
N GLU A 68 -4.38 23.20 -30.10
CA GLU A 68 -5.16 24.44 -30.16
C GLU A 68 -4.76 25.43 -29.05
N ILE A 69 -4.45 24.93 -27.84
CA ILE A 69 -4.18 25.77 -26.66
C ILE A 69 -2.69 25.86 -26.28
N GLY A 70 -1.81 25.21 -27.05
CA GLY A 70 -0.36 25.23 -26.80
C GLY A 70 0.06 24.36 -25.61
N ILE A 71 -0.51 23.14 -25.50
CA ILE A 71 -0.08 22.08 -24.58
C ILE A 71 0.36 20.87 -25.41
N GLU A 72 1.58 20.38 -25.21
CA GLU A 72 2.04 19.13 -25.79
C GLU A 72 1.50 17.96 -24.99
N VAL A 73 0.79 17.02 -25.66
CA VAL A 73 0.17 15.85 -25.02
C VAL A 73 0.97 14.60 -25.34
N ILE A 74 1.43 13.92 -24.30
CA ILE A 74 2.30 12.74 -24.39
C ILE A 74 1.57 11.54 -23.80
N ARG A 75 1.54 10.41 -24.52
CA ARG A 75 1.01 9.15 -24.02
C ARG A 75 2.10 8.36 -23.31
N ALA A 76 1.91 8.08 -22.02
CA ALA A 76 2.76 7.13 -21.31
C ALA A 76 2.53 5.72 -21.85
N LYS A 77 3.61 4.95 -21.99
CA LYS A 77 3.52 3.53 -22.37
C LYS A 77 3.00 2.71 -21.20
N ALA A 78 2.22 1.66 -21.49
CA ALA A 78 1.86 0.68 -20.49
C ALA A 78 3.14 0.03 -19.94
N TYR A 79 3.22 -0.07 -18.61
CA TYR A 79 4.29 -0.83 -17.98
C TYR A 79 3.87 -2.28 -17.86
N THR A 80 4.63 -3.18 -18.46
CA THR A 80 4.44 -4.63 -18.35
C THR A 80 5.54 -5.21 -17.48
N SER A 81 5.18 -6.11 -16.58
CA SER A 81 6.16 -6.86 -15.78
C SER A 81 6.69 -8.03 -16.59
N ASN A 82 8.00 -8.28 -16.50
CA ASN A 82 8.62 -9.51 -17.02
C ASN A 82 8.40 -10.71 -16.08
N ILE A 83 7.54 -10.57 -15.04
CA ILE A 83 7.25 -11.64 -14.10
C ILE A 83 6.04 -12.42 -14.59
N GLU A 84 6.15 -13.72 -14.49
CA GLU A 84 5.03 -14.63 -14.57
C GLU A 84 4.21 -14.51 -13.28
N ILE A 85 2.98 -14.02 -13.40
CA ILE A 85 2.00 -14.03 -12.31
C ILE A 85 1.01 -15.15 -12.64
N GLY A 86 1.11 -16.27 -11.92
CA GLY A 86 0.45 -17.50 -12.31
C GLY A 86 1.12 -18.11 -13.56
N ASN A 87 0.34 -18.49 -14.54
CA ASN A 87 0.83 -19.05 -15.82
C ASN A 87 0.81 -18.04 -16.98
N GLU A 88 0.61 -16.75 -16.69
CA GLU A 88 0.50 -15.72 -17.72
C GLU A 88 1.76 -14.83 -17.71
N PRO A 89 2.55 -14.84 -18.80
CA PRO A 89 3.69 -13.93 -18.96
C PRO A 89 3.20 -12.53 -19.40
N ASN A 90 3.92 -11.50 -18.98
CA ASN A 90 3.74 -10.12 -19.44
C ASN A 90 2.37 -9.48 -19.11
N ILE A 91 1.83 -9.72 -17.92
CA ILE A 91 0.59 -9.10 -17.47
C ILE A 91 0.79 -7.58 -17.33
N PRO A 92 -0.10 -6.74 -17.89
CA PRO A 92 -0.07 -5.30 -17.65
C PRO A 92 -0.27 -4.99 -16.17
N ILE A 93 0.63 -4.21 -15.59
CA ILE A 93 0.51 -3.80 -14.20
C ILE A 93 -0.61 -2.75 -14.09
N SER A 94 -1.55 -3.01 -13.21
CA SER A 94 -2.67 -2.13 -12.92
C SER A 94 -2.95 -2.07 -11.41
N SER A 95 -3.61 -1.00 -10.96
CA SER A 95 -4.06 -0.89 -9.56
C SER A 95 -4.95 -2.06 -9.15
N SER A 96 -5.76 -2.61 -10.07
CA SER A 96 -6.62 -3.77 -9.80
C SER A 96 -5.80 -5.03 -9.54
N LEU A 97 -4.75 -5.27 -10.31
CA LEU A 97 -3.83 -6.39 -10.10
C LEU A 97 -3.12 -6.27 -8.73
N ILE A 98 -2.59 -5.09 -8.41
CA ILE A 98 -1.90 -4.85 -7.14
C ILE A 98 -2.85 -5.08 -5.96
N ARG A 99 -4.08 -4.56 -6.01
CA ARG A 99 -5.10 -4.80 -4.98
C ARG A 99 -5.39 -6.30 -4.82
N LYS A 100 -5.53 -7.02 -5.92
CA LYS A 100 -5.74 -8.47 -5.90
C LYS A 100 -4.59 -9.18 -5.19
N LEU A 101 -3.34 -8.91 -5.56
CA LEU A 101 -2.15 -9.50 -4.93
C LEU A 101 -2.11 -9.23 -3.43
N LEU A 102 -2.39 -8.00 -3.00
CA LEU A 102 -2.43 -7.66 -1.57
C LEU A 102 -3.58 -8.38 -0.83
N HIS A 103 -4.75 -8.50 -1.45
CA HIS A 103 -5.88 -9.28 -0.89
C HIS A 103 -5.61 -10.78 -0.80
N GLU A 104 -4.72 -11.31 -1.62
CA GLU A 104 -4.25 -12.71 -1.59
C GLU A 104 -3.04 -12.89 -0.67
N GLY A 105 -2.45 -11.80 -0.16
CA GLY A 105 -1.27 -11.81 0.71
C GLY A 105 0.05 -11.93 -0.04
N GLU A 106 0.02 -11.81 -1.36
CA GLU A 106 1.19 -11.88 -2.24
C GLU A 106 1.97 -10.56 -2.25
N VAL A 107 2.42 -10.14 -1.05
CA VAL A 107 3.07 -8.83 -0.85
C VAL A 107 4.39 -8.70 -1.61
N SER A 108 5.12 -9.80 -1.79
CA SER A 108 6.39 -9.81 -2.56
C SER A 108 6.14 -9.56 -4.05
N LEU A 109 5.08 -10.16 -4.63
CA LEU A 109 4.68 -9.91 -6.03
C LEU A 109 4.13 -8.49 -6.18
N ALA A 110 3.36 -8.01 -5.19
CA ALA A 110 2.88 -6.64 -5.17
C ALA A 110 4.04 -5.63 -5.15
N ALA A 111 5.08 -5.87 -4.32
CA ALA A 111 6.27 -5.04 -4.26
C ALA A 111 7.03 -5.02 -5.59
N HIS A 112 7.12 -6.16 -6.27
CA HIS A 112 7.73 -6.22 -7.60
C HIS A 112 6.97 -5.38 -8.62
N CYS A 113 5.62 -5.40 -8.59
CA CYS A 113 4.77 -4.58 -9.44
C CYS A 113 4.86 -3.09 -9.10
N LEU A 114 4.89 -2.75 -7.82
CA LEU A 114 4.95 -1.38 -7.30
C LEU A 114 6.34 -0.74 -7.46
N LYS A 115 7.41 -1.54 -7.51
CA LYS A 115 8.82 -1.14 -7.42
C LYS A 115 9.21 -0.55 -6.06
N TYR A 116 8.39 -0.76 -5.05
CA TYR A 116 8.68 -0.52 -3.64
C TYR A 116 7.91 -1.53 -2.78
N GLU A 117 8.40 -1.81 -1.58
CA GLU A 117 7.74 -2.68 -0.64
C GLU A 117 6.47 -2.02 -0.09
N TYR A 118 5.34 -2.72 -0.13
CA TYR A 118 4.09 -2.20 0.43
C TYR A 118 4.23 -1.96 1.93
N PHE A 119 3.61 -0.91 2.44
CA PHE A 119 3.74 -0.57 3.86
C PHE A 119 2.42 -0.09 4.46
N LEU A 120 2.30 -0.22 5.78
CA LEU A 120 1.26 0.37 6.61
C LEU A 120 1.90 1.34 7.59
N ASP A 121 1.34 2.54 7.66
CA ASP A 121 1.67 3.55 8.66
C ASP A 121 0.56 3.62 9.70
N GLY A 122 0.90 3.84 10.97
CA GLY A 122 -0.09 3.98 12.01
C GLY A 122 0.51 4.25 13.38
N ILE A 123 -0.36 4.33 14.36
CA ILE A 123 0.01 4.59 15.77
C ILE A 123 -0.10 3.30 16.56
N VAL A 124 0.89 3.05 17.42
CA VAL A 124 0.87 1.92 18.34
C VAL A 124 -0.15 2.19 19.46
N VAL A 125 -1.11 1.30 19.60
CA VAL A 125 -2.17 1.39 20.59
C VAL A 125 -2.12 0.22 21.59
N GLY A 126 -2.79 0.38 22.72
CA GLY A 126 -2.92 -0.67 23.71
C GLY A 126 -3.64 -1.91 23.16
N GLY A 127 -3.21 -3.08 23.58
CA GLY A 127 -3.82 -4.38 23.27
C GLY A 127 -4.00 -5.23 24.55
N TYR A 128 -4.44 -6.49 24.38
CA TYR A 128 -4.70 -7.39 25.51
C TYR A 128 -3.45 -7.95 26.17
N GLN A 129 -2.24 -7.65 25.66
CA GLN A 129 -0.94 -8.04 26.21
C GLN A 129 -0.75 -9.56 26.42
N VAL A 130 -1.48 -10.40 25.70
CA VAL A 130 -1.36 -11.87 25.78
C VAL A 130 0.04 -12.31 25.39
N GLY A 131 0.59 -11.76 24.31
CA GLY A 131 1.94 -12.07 23.83
C GLY A 131 3.03 -11.83 24.88
N ARG A 132 2.89 -10.77 25.72
CA ARG A 132 3.85 -10.47 26.79
C ARG A 132 3.95 -11.62 27.80
N LYS A 133 2.83 -12.33 28.10
CA LYS A 133 2.79 -13.44 29.06
C LYS A 133 3.49 -14.70 28.55
N ILE A 134 3.59 -14.84 27.24
CA ILE A 134 4.20 -16.02 26.56
C ILE A 134 5.57 -15.70 25.94
N GLY A 135 6.17 -14.55 26.27
CA GLY A 135 7.52 -14.18 25.80
C GLY A 135 7.58 -13.51 24.43
N PHE A 136 6.43 -13.24 23.78
CA PHE A 136 6.34 -12.56 22.49
C PHE A 136 5.50 -11.28 22.61
N PRO A 137 6.03 -10.19 23.22
CA PRO A 137 5.30 -8.95 23.32
C PRO A 137 4.99 -8.38 21.94
N THR A 138 3.74 -7.95 21.71
CA THR A 138 3.30 -7.38 20.44
C THR A 138 2.86 -5.93 20.60
N ALA A 139 3.16 -5.10 19.60
CA ALA A 139 2.59 -3.79 19.40
C ALA A 139 1.38 -3.90 18.46
N ASN A 140 0.26 -3.29 18.86
CA ASN A 140 -0.94 -3.24 18.03
C ASN A 140 -0.93 -1.96 17.21
N LEU A 141 -1.04 -2.05 15.90
CA LEU A 141 -1.09 -0.91 15.00
C LEU A 141 -2.53 -0.49 14.72
N ARG A 142 -2.83 0.79 14.94
CA ARG A 142 -4.03 1.44 14.43
C ARG A 142 -3.67 2.21 13.17
N VAL A 143 -4.25 1.80 12.04
CA VAL A 143 -4.15 2.51 10.76
C VAL A 143 -5.31 3.49 10.69
N ASP A 144 -5.02 4.78 10.66
CA ASP A 144 -6.04 5.84 10.70
C ASP A 144 -6.62 6.18 9.30
N ASP A 145 -5.94 5.78 8.23
CA ASP A 145 -6.42 5.96 6.87
C ASP A 145 -7.44 4.84 6.51
N PRO A 146 -8.75 5.16 6.38
CA PRO A 146 -9.78 4.17 6.09
C PRO A 146 -9.66 3.55 4.68
N ASP A 147 -9.01 4.26 3.76
CA ASP A 147 -8.82 3.81 2.38
C ASP A 147 -7.54 2.96 2.19
N LYS A 148 -6.73 2.87 3.26
CA LYS A 148 -5.50 2.07 3.21
C LYS A 148 -5.81 0.59 3.17
N LEU A 149 -5.41 -0.08 2.10
CA LEU A 149 -5.63 -1.50 1.92
C LEU A 149 -4.77 -2.30 2.92
N ILE A 150 -5.42 -3.12 3.73
CA ILE A 150 -4.74 -4.06 4.63
C ILE A 150 -4.57 -5.39 3.88
N PRO A 151 -3.36 -5.96 3.78
CA PRO A 151 -3.12 -7.26 3.12
C PRO A 151 -3.93 -8.39 3.74
N ALA A 152 -3.97 -9.57 3.10
CA ALA A 152 -4.67 -10.76 3.61
C ALA A 152 -4.27 -11.10 5.05
N ASP A 153 -5.14 -11.82 5.75
CA ASP A 153 -4.83 -12.36 7.07
C ASP A 153 -3.68 -13.36 6.99
N GLY A 154 -2.78 -13.36 7.98
CA GLY A 154 -1.61 -14.23 8.02
C GLY A 154 -0.44 -13.62 8.77
N VAL A 155 0.69 -14.32 8.75
CA VAL A 155 1.95 -13.89 9.35
C VAL A 155 2.90 -13.41 8.28
N TYR A 156 3.60 -12.32 8.56
CA TYR A 156 4.48 -11.63 7.61
C TYR A 156 5.82 -11.28 8.25
N ALA A 157 6.89 -11.43 7.48
CA ALA A 157 8.17 -10.80 7.76
C ALA A 157 8.09 -9.34 7.31
N VAL A 158 8.36 -8.40 8.24
CA VAL A 158 8.25 -6.96 8.00
C VAL A 158 9.46 -6.22 8.57
N TRP A 159 9.78 -5.07 7.98
CA TRP A 159 10.59 -4.06 8.64
C TRP A 159 9.70 -3.14 9.45
N VAL A 160 10.13 -2.79 10.66
CA VAL A 160 9.44 -1.86 11.57
C VAL A 160 10.31 -0.63 11.73
N THR A 161 9.85 0.51 11.22
CA THR A 161 10.62 1.77 11.25
C THR A 161 9.92 2.79 12.13
N PHE A 162 10.64 3.36 13.09
CA PHE A 162 10.21 4.48 13.93
C PHE A 162 11.43 5.18 14.51
N ASP A 163 11.30 6.47 14.85
CA ASP A 163 12.35 7.33 15.41
C ASP A 163 13.68 7.30 14.62
N GLY A 164 13.61 7.03 13.30
CA GLY A 164 14.79 6.94 12.41
C GLY A 164 15.50 5.59 12.41
N GLU A 165 15.08 4.64 13.26
CA GLU A 165 15.66 3.29 13.34
C GLU A 165 14.75 2.25 12.68
N THR A 166 15.35 1.16 12.21
CA THR A 166 14.62 0.07 11.55
C THR A 166 14.95 -1.27 12.21
N TYR A 167 13.91 -2.02 12.54
CA TYR A 167 13.97 -3.30 13.24
C TYR A 167 13.31 -4.41 12.44
N MET A 168 13.70 -5.65 12.69
CA MET A 168 13.00 -6.82 12.15
C MET A 168 11.70 -7.07 12.94
N GLY A 169 10.63 -7.41 12.25
CA GLY A 169 9.34 -7.67 12.88
C GLY A 169 8.61 -8.87 12.30
N MET A 170 7.98 -9.63 13.17
CA MET A 170 7.02 -10.67 12.84
C MET A 170 5.62 -10.10 13.05
N LEU A 171 4.91 -9.86 11.95
CA LEU A 171 3.59 -9.23 11.94
C LEU A 171 2.50 -10.29 11.80
N ASN A 172 1.45 -10.23 12.59
CA ASN A 172 0.20 -10.97 12.41
C ASN A 172 -0.94 -10.01 12.01
N ILE A 173 -1.60 -10.32 10.91
CA ILE A 173 -2.89 -9.74 10.55
C ILE A 173 -3.94 -10.82 10.70
N GLY A 174 -4.95 -10.58 11.53
CA GLY A 174 -5.98 -11.58 11.79
C GLY A 174 -7.29 -10.99 12.27
N VAL A 175 -8.32 -11.83 12.33
CA VAL A 175 -9.64 -11.44 12.80
C VAL A 175 -9.85 -11.98 14.21
N ARG A 176 -10.15 -11.09 15.16
CA ARG A 176 -10.61 -11.51 16.48
C ARG A 176 -12.13 -11.51 16.53
N PRO A 177 -12.76 -12.62 16.95
CA PRO A 177 -14.18 -12.63 17.29
C PRO A 177 -14.38 -11.70 18.51
N THR A 178 -15.09 -10.60 18.34
CA THR A 178 -15.55 -9.77 19.46
C THR A 178 -17.04 -10.01 19.69
N ILE A 179 -17.45 -10.10 20.95
CA ILE A 179 -18.82 -10.44 21.33
C ILE A 179 -19.81 -9.34 20.91
N ASP A 180 -19.37 -8.08 20.79
CA ASP A 180 -20.27 -6.94 20.62
C ASP A 180 -20.20 -6.17 19.30
N ASN A 181 -19.11 -6.28 18.48
CA ASN A 181 -18.89 -5.37 17.33
C ASN A 181 -18.49 -6.06 16.02
N GLY A 182 -18.74 -7.35 15.84
CA GLY A 182 -18.34 -8.09 14.63
C GLY A 182 -16.83 -8.39 14.55
N PRO A 183 -16.33 -8.91 13.43
CA PRO A 183 -14.94 -9.30 13.27
C PRO A 183 -14.04 -8.07 13.12
N ASN A 184 -13.36 -7.66 14.19
CA ASN A 184 -12.33 -6.61 14.11
C ASN A 184 -11.01 -7.21 13.67
N ARG A 185 -10.48 -6.75 12.54
CA ARG A 185 -9.12 -7.07 12.10
C ARG A 185 -8.11 -6.41 13.03
N THR A 186 -7.13 -7.19 13.48
CA THR A 186 -6.01 -6.72 14.29
C THR A 186 -4.72 -6.81 13.50
N ILE A 187 -3.83 -5.85 13.72
CA ILE A 187 -2.51 -5.76 13.12
C ILE A 187 -1.53 -5.72 14.28
N GLU A 188 -0.86 -6.83 14.53
CA GLU A 188 -0.01 -7.01 15.71
C GLU A 188 1.41 -7.38 15.29
N VAL A 189 2.41 -6.60 15.67
CA VAL A 189 3.80 -6.87 15.35
C VAL A 189 4.62 -7.18 16.60
N ASN A 190 5.31 -8.31 16.61
CA ASN A 190 6.41 -8.57 17.52
C ASN A 190 7.69 -8.03 16.89
N ILE A 191 8.35 -7.08 17.55
CA ILE A 191 9.63 -6.53 17.10
C ILE A 191 10.73 -7.41 17.70
N LEU A 192 11.49 -8.07 16.83
CA LEU A 192 12.51 -9.02 17.24
C LEU A 192 13.65 -8.31 17.97
N HIS A 193 14.11 -8.89 19.08
CA HIS A 193 15.20 -8.36 19.93
C HIS A 193 14.97 -6.95 20.49
N PHE A 194 13.71 -6.53 20.59
CA PHE A 194 13.33 -5.23 21.09
C PHE A 194 12.52 -5.35 22.38
N HIS A 195 12.88 -4.53 23.42
CA HIS A 195 12.31 -4.67 24.76
C HIS A 195 11.76 -3.36 25.37
N SER A 196 11.74 -2.28 24.59
CA SER A 196 11.25 -0.99 25.06
C SER A 196 9.77 -0.78 24.77
N ASP A 197 9.14 0.15 25.47
CA ASP A 197 7.77 0.59 25.22
C ASP A 197 7.72 1.57 24.05
N ILE A 198 6.74 1.37 23.16
CA ILE A 198 6.53 2.22 21.99
C ILE A 198 5.06 2.64 21.82
N TYR A 199 4.25 2.62 22.89
CA TYR A 199 2.88 3.13 22.83
C TYR A 199 2.87 4.58 22.33
N ASP A 200 1.81 4.95 21.63
CA ASP A 200 1.58 6.26 21.01
C ASP A 200 2.61 6.69 19.97
N LYS A 201 3.61 5.86 19.66
CA LYS A 201 4.54 6.15 18.59
C LYS A 201 3.91 5.87 17.23
N PHE A 202 4.25 6.72 16.27
CA PHE A 202 3.97 6.48 14.85
C PHE A 202 5.03 5.52 14.32
N ILE A 203 4.59 4.40 13.73
CA ILE A 203 5.46 3.39 13.15
C ILE A 203 5.07 3.08 11.71
N ARG A 204 6.04 2.66 10.92
CA ARG A 204 5.85 2.08 9.59
C ARG A 204 6.15 0.59 9.62
N LEU A 205 5.23 -0.22 9.09
CA LEU A 205 5.41 -1.65 8.84
C LEU A 205 5.58 -1.88 7.35
N THR A 206 6.78 -2.24 6.91
CA THR A 206 7.10 -2.49 5.49
C THR A 206 7.11 -3.99 5.24
N PHE A 207 6.26 -4.46 4.33
CA PHE A 207 6.04 -5.89 4.06
C PHE A 207 7.11 -6.46 3.13
N VAL A 208 7.79 -7.50 3.55
CA VAL A 208 8.77 -8.22 2.74
C VAL A 208 8.17 -9.51 2.18
N LYS A 209 7.61 -10.36 3.05
CA LYS A 209 7.06 -11.67 2.64
C LYS A 209 5.99 -12.15 3.60
N ARG A 210 4.94 -12.81 3.08
CA ARG A 210 4.02 -13.61 3.87
C ARG A 210 4.67 -14.96 4.15
N THR A 211 4.81 -15.31 5.43
CA THR A 211 5.42 -16.57 5.85
C THR A 211 4.38 -17.70 5.87
N ARG A 212 3.17 -17.41 6.37
CA ARG A 212 2.09 -18.39 6.42
C ARG A 212 0.70 -17.75 6.58
N PRO A 213 -0.39 -18.50 6.33
CA PRO A 213 -1.74 -18.08 6.74
C PRO A 213 -1.89 -18.13 8.27
N GLU A 214 -3.00 -17.60 8.79
CA GLU A 214 -3.38 -17.81 10.19
C GLU A 214 -3.60 -19.30 10.49
N LEU A 215 -3.19 -19.72 11.70
CA LEU A 215 -3.37 -21.06 12.20
C LEU A 215 -4.14 -21.03 13.53
N LYS A 216 -4.94 -22.04 13.77
CA LYS A 216 -5.56 -22.30 15.08
C LYS A 216 -4.68 -23.29 15.83
N PHE A 217 -4.44 -23.03 17.11
CA PHE A 217 -3.64 -23.88 17.98
C PHE A 217 -4.53 -24.52 19.04
N SER A 218 -4.26 -25.77 19.36
CA SER A 218 -5.00 -26.51 20.37
C SER A 218 -4.49 -26.24 21.78
N SER A 219 -3.25 -25.71 21.90
CA SER A 219 -2.62 -25.40 23.19
C SER A 219 -1.72 -24.15 23.06
N ILE A 220 -1.40 -23.56 24.24
CA ILE A 220 -0.44 -22.45 24.33
C ILE A 220 0.96 -22.92 23.95
N ASP A 221 1.35 -24.12 24.26
CA ASP A 221 2.67 -24.68 23.96
C ASP A 221 2.87 -24.85 22.44
N GLU A 222 1.85 -25.29 21.71
CA GLU A 222 1.88 -25.31 20.24
C GLU A 222 2.02 -23.90 19.66
N LEU A 223 1.29 -22.91 20.18
CA LEU A 223 1.42 -21.52 19.78
C LEU A 223 2.86 -21.01 20.00
N ILE A 224 3.43 -21.22 21.18
CA ILE A 224 4.80 -20.79 21.52
C ILE A 224 5.80 -21.45 20.56
N THR A 225 5.66 -22.76 20.34
CA THR A 225 6.54 -23.50 19.41
C THR A 225 6.48 -22.92 18.00
N GLN A 226 5.27 -22.57 17.53
CA GLN A 226 5.12 -21.96 16.20
C GLN A 226 5.69 -20.54 16.16
N LEU A 227 5.50 -19.72 17.20
CA LEU A 227 6.05 -18.36 17.26
C LEU A 227 7.58 -18.34 17.20
N HIS A 228 8.25 -19.32 17.81
CA HIS A 228 9.71 -19.48 17.66
C HIS A 228 10.12 -19.78 16.22
N LYS A 229 9.42 -20.69 15.53
CA LYS A 229 9.67 -20.99 14.11
C LYS A 229 9.43 -19.77 13.23
N ASP A 230 8.35 -19.04 13.48
CA ASP A 230 8.01 -17.82 12.73
C ASP A 230 9.08 -16.74 12.93
N ALA A 231 9.63 -16.59 14.13
CA ALA A 231 10.70 -15.65 14.42
C ALA A 231 12.01 -16.02 13.68
N GLU A 232 12.41 -17.29 13.71
CA GLU A 232 13.59 -17.80 12.99
C GLU A 232 13.45 -17.63 11.46
N GLU A 233 12.28 -17.95 10.92
CA GLU A 233 11.96 -17.75 9.49
C GLU A 233 12.01 -16.28 9.13
N THR A 234 11.42 -15.39 9.95
CA THR A 234 11.43 -13.94 9.77
C THR A 234 12.85 -13.40 9.73
N GLU A 235 13.71 -13.79 10.68
CA GLU A 235 15.11 -13.41 10.67
C GLU A 235 15.86 -13.88 9.41
N THR A 236 15.60 -15.12 8.99
CA THR A 236 16.22 -15.69 7.79
C THR A 236 15.84 -14.91 6.53
N ILE A 237 14.58 -14.45 6.44
CA ILE A 237 14.08 -13.66 5.32
C ILE A 237 14.70 -12.27 5.31
N LEU A 238 14.75 -11.60 6.48
CA LEU A 238 15.16 -10.20 6.60
C LEU A 238 16.69 -9.99 6.67
N LYS A 239 17.47 -11.03 6.91
CA LYS A 239 18.95 -10.97 6.90
C LYS A 239 19.57 -11.19 5.51
N LYS A 240 18.77 -11.52 4.49
CA LYS A 240 19.20 -11.68 3.09
C LYS A 240 19.24 -10.34 2.37
#